data_e486faa8103db18e379ed582541c3c6f
#
_entry.id   e486faa8103db18e379ed582541c3c6f
#
_cell.length_a   1.000
_cell.length_b   1.000
_cell.length_c   1.000
_cell.angle_alpha   90.00
_cell.angle_beta   90.00
_cell.angle_gamma   90.00
#
_symmetry.space_group_name_H-M   'P 1'
#
loop_
_entity.id
_entity.type
_entity.pdbx_description
1 polymer ?
#
loop_
_entity_poly.entity_id
_entity_poly.type
_entity_poly.pdbx_seq_one_letter_code
_entity_poly.pdbx_strand_id
1 'polypeptide(L)'
;MRPVHRGPAPAGGFANYRDAATPLMTALGDYCSYCERQIPTHMAVEHIQPKSSVPALLTSWTNFLLACGNCNSCKGHVPIALADYLWPDTDNTIRAFEYKLGGLIEPAPGIGPLVLLKAQATMRLLGLDKYPGNPDPARRPTDADLRWQHRRQLWDFAEKAKARLLANDSIQLREQIIDSAVLRGSFGIWFTVLGFDADMRQRLINGFCGTSTTCFNAAATPIPRPGGVI
;
A
#
# COMPACT_ATOMS: atom_id res chain seq x y z
N MET A 1 1.92 -3.10 -2.87
CA MET A 1 1.12 -1.96 -2.38
C MET A 1 -0.30 -2.11 -2.86
N ARG A 2 -1.28 -1.77 -2.03
CA ARG A 2 -2.70 -1.77 -2.39
C ARG A 2 -2.97 -0.66 -3.41
N PRO A 3 -3.60 -0.96 -4.56
CA PRO A 3 -4.04 0.09 -5.47
C PRO A 3 -5.18 0.86 -4.81
N VAL A 4 -5.11 2.19 -4.82
CA VAL A 4 -6.08 3.04 -4.12
C VAL A 4 -6.84 3.96 -5.07
N HIS A 5 -8.05 4.34 -4.67
CA HIS A 5 -8.88 5.31 -5.35
C HIS A 5 -9.45 6.30 -4.33
N ARG A 6 -8.96 7.54 -4.35
CA ARG A 6 -9.37 8.57 -3.38
C ARG A 6 -10.68 9.27 -3.74
N GLY A 7 -11.27 8.95 -4.88
CA GLY A 7 -12.47 9.63 -5.35
C GLY A 7 -12.24 11.09 -5.76
N PRO A 8 -13.33 11.83 -6.03
CA PRO A 8 -13.27 13.24 -6.40
C PRO A 8 -12.81 14.12 -5.23
N ALA A 9 -12.25 15.27 -5.57
CA ALA A 9 -11.92 16.28 -4.56
C ALA A 9 -13.18 16.75 -3.82
N PRO A 10 -13.10 16.99 -2.51
CA PRO A 10 -14.19 17.65 -1.78
C PRO A 10 -14.52 19.03 -2.37
N ALA A 11 -15.81 19.39 -2.32
CA ALA A 11 -16.24 20.73 -2.74
C ALA A 11 -15.54 21.83 -1.93
N GLY A 12 -15.16 22.92 -2.60
CA GLY A 12 -14.49 24.07 -1.96
C GLY A 12 -12.96 23.96 -1.88
N GLY A 13 -12.38 22.81 -2.20
CA GLY A 13 -10.92 22.63 -2.11
C GLY A 13 -10.35 22.79 -0.70
N PHE A 14 -9.07 23.14 -0.60
CA PHE A 14 -8.36 23.28 0.70
C PHE A 14 -7.60 24.60 0.79
N ALA A 15 -7.81 25.36 1.85
CA ALA A 15 -7.00 26.54 2.18
C ALA A 15 -5.61 26.10 2.68
N ASN A 16 -5.55 24.99 3.42
CA ASN A 16 -4.32 24.38 3.89
C ASN A 16 -4.34 22.89 3.52
N TYR A 17 -3.24 22.37 2.99
CA TYR A 17 -3.14 20.95 2.61
C TYR A 17 -3.42 19.97 3.78
N ARG A 18 -3.18 20.39 5.02
CA ARG A 18 -3.48 19.58 6.21
C ARG A 18 -4.97 19.31 6.40
N ASP A 19 -5.82 20.21 5.88
CA ASP A 19 -7.27 20.05 5.94
C ASP A 19 -7.76 18.85 5.10
N ALA A 20 -6.92 18.37 4.17
CA ALA A 20 -7.17 17.16 3.40
C ALA A 20 -7.04 15.85 4.21
N ALA A 21 -6.50 15.87 5.44
CA ALA A 21 -6.25 14.65 6.22
C ALA A 21 -7.54 13.85 6.47
N THR A 22 -8.58 14.48 7.01
CA THR A 22 -9.86 13.82 7.29
C THR A 22 -10.55 13.32 6.02
N PRO A 23 -10.71 14.11 4.94
CA PRO A 23 -11.23 13.61 3.67
C PRO A 23 -10.45 12.43 3.10
N LEU A 24 -9.10 12.46 3.18
CA LEU A 24 -8.27 11.33 2.74
C LEU A 24 -8.48 10.09 3.59
N MET A 25 -8.57 10.22 4.91
CA MET A 25 -8.84 9.09 5.81
C MET A 25 -10.23 8.49 5.55
N THR A 26 -11.23 9.33 5.28
CA THR A 26 -12.56 8.86 4.87
C THR A 26 -12.51 8.10 3.55
N ALA A 27 -11.73 8.59 2.58
CA ALA A 27 -11.65 7.98 1.25
C ALA A 27 -10.77 6.73 1.18
N LEU A 28 -9.67 6.68 1.93
CA LEU A 28 -8.62 5.65 1.82
C LEU A 28 -8.50 4.72 3.03
N GLY A 29 -9.21 5.05 4.13
CA GLY A 29 -8.96 4.46 5.44
C GLY A 29 -7.70 5.03 6.11
N ASP A 30 -7.45 4.65 7.34
CA ASP A 30 -6.31 5.06 8.16
C ASP A 30 -5.03 4.23 7.87
N TYR A 31 -4.74 4.02 6.58
CA TYR A 31 -3.60 3.24 6.12
C TYR A 31 -2.58 4.11 5.39
N CYS A 32 -1.31 3.81 5.60
CA CYS A 32 -0.25 4.35 4.74
C CYS A 32 -0.44 3.83 3.31
N SER A 33 -0.60 4.71 2.34
CA SER A 33 -0.80 4.32 0.93
C SER A 33 0.40 3.56 0.34
N TYR A 34 1.56 3.63 0.99
CA TYR A 34 2.80 3.00 0.53
C TYR A 34 3.11 1.66 1.22
N CYS A 35 3.27 1.65 2.55
CA CYS A 35 3.57 0.41 3.27
C CYS A 35 2.34 -0.31 3.81
N GLU A 36 1.15 0.23 3.59
CA GLU A 36 -0.17 -0.32 3.94
C GLU A 36 -0.41 -0.52 5.43
N ARG A 37 0.54 -0.13 6.28
CA ARG A 37 0.38 -0.23 7.73
C ARG A 37 -0.77 0.67 8.18
N GLN A 38 -1.62 0.15 9.07
CA GLN A 38 -2.61 0.99 9.75
C GLN A 38 -1.90 2.00 10.66
N ILE A 39 -2.37 3.23 10.65
CA ILE A 39 -1.85 4.32 11.48
C ILE A 39 -3.03 5.18 11.94
N PRO A 40 -3.58 4.88 13.11
CA PRO A 40 -4.75 5.60 13.63
C PRO A 40 -4.43 7.04 14.06
N THR A 41 -3.14 7.36 14.25
CA THR A 41 -2.69 8.68 14.70
C THR A 41 -1.45 9.14 13.92
N HIS A 42 -1.24 10.46 13.80
CA HIS A 42 -0.06 11.04 13.17
C HIS A 42 0.14 10.66 11.68
N MET A 43 -0.97 10.43 10.96
CA MET A 43 -0.94 10.25 9.51
C MET A 43 -0.61 11.58 8.82
N ALA A 44 0.35 11.56 7.91
CA ALA A 44 0.70 12.74 7.13
C ALA A 44 -0.11 12.79 5.83
N VAL A 45 -0.60 13.99 5.47
CA VAL A 45 -0.97 14.29 4.08
C VAL A 45 0.33 14.36 3.29
N GLU A 46 0.54 13.37 2.47
CA GLU A 46 1.73 13.17 1.65
C GLU A 46 1.54 13.81 0.28
N HIS A 47 2.52 14.60 -0.16
CA HIS A 47 2.55 15.15 -1.50
C HIS A 47 3.30 14.20 -2.43
N ILE A 48 2.63 13.60 -3.41
CA ILE A 48 3.25 12.71 -4.41
C ILE A 48 4.42 13.44 -5.07
N GLN A 49 4.19 14.62 -5.61
CA GLN A 49 5.23 15.56 -6.02
C GLN A 49 5.50 16.53 -4.87
N PRO A 50 6.74 16.61 -4.36
CA PRO A 50 7.04 17.42 -3.19
C PRO A 50 6.65 18.90 -3.38
N LYS A 51 6.01 19.47 -2.39
CA LYS A 51 5.55 20.87 -2.42
C LYS A 51 6.66 21.88 -2.63
N SER A 52 7.89 21.55 -2.24
CA SER A 52 9.08 22.38 -2.51
C SER A 52 9.46 22.41 -3.98
N SER A 53 9.18 21.33 -4.73
CA SER A 53 9.50 21.20 -6.16
C SER A 53 8.36 21.69 -7.04
N VAL A 54 7.10 21.50 -6.62
CA VAL A 54 5.91 21.90 -7.39
C VAL A 54 4.92 22.63 -6.48
N PRO A 55 5.19 23.90 -6.12
CA PRO A 55 4.32 24.70 -5.23
C PRO A 55 2.88 24.84 -5.72
N ALA A 56 2.65 24.81 -7.03
CA ALA A 56 1.30 24.87 -7.62
C ALA A 56 0.40 23.70 -7.21
N LEU A 57 0.98 22.57 -6.78
CA LEU A 57 0.23 21.39 -6.30
C LEU A 57 0.10 21.34 -4.78
N LEU A 58 0.44 22.42 -4.06
CA LEU A 58 0.44 22.47 -2.59
C LEU A 58 -0.89 22.05 -1.96
N THR A 59 -2.01 22.41 -2.57
CA THR A 59 -3.36 22.11 -2.09
C THR A 59 -4.16 21.24 -3.06
N SER A 60 -3.47 20.60 -4.02
CA SER A 60 -4.10 19.77 -5.05
C SER A 60 -4.45 18.38 -4.52
N TRP A 61 -5.73 18.04 -4.53
CA TRP A 61 -6.24 16.71 -4.15
C TRP A 61 -5.57 15.57 -4.91
N THR A 62 -5.32 15.77 -6.19
CA THR A 62 -4.67 14.75 -7.05
C THR A 62 -3.21 14.50 -6.69
N ASN A 63 -2.59 15.41 -5.92
CA ASN A 63 -1.22 15.27 -5.44
C ASN A 63 -1.15 14.70 -4.00
N PHE A 64 -2.27 14.27 -3.40
CA PHE A 64 -2.29 13.82 -2.02
C PHE A 64 -2.47 12.31 -1.89
N LEU A 65 -1.73 11.75 -0.96
CA LEU A 65 -1.91 10.42 -0.40
C LEU A 65 -1.77 10.48 1.13
N LEU A 66 -2.03 9.37 1.81
CA LEU A 66 -1.73 9.23 3.23
C LEU A 66 -0.42 8.47 3.40
N ALA A 67 0.49 8.98 4.23
CA ALA A 67 1.74 8.30 4.51
C ALA A 67 2.09 8.27 5.99
N CYS A 68 2.74 7.18 6.41
CA CYS A 68 3.38 7.11 7.71
C CYS A 68 4.68 7.90 7.74
N GLY A 69 5.13 8.29 8.93
CA GLY A 69 6.37 9.04 9.10
C GLY A 69 7.59 8.38 8.44
N ASN A 70 7.71 7.06 8.50
CA ASN A 70 8.82 6.34 7.86
C ASN A 70 8.79 6.44 6.32
N CYS A 71 7.63 6.23 5.69
CA CYS A 71 7.52 6.33 4.22
C CYS A 71 7.69 7.78 3.76
N ASN A 72 7.07 8.73 4.46
CA ASN A 72 7.20 10.16 4.17
C ASN A 72 8.67 10.63 4.29
N SER A 73 9.36 10.23 5.35
CA SER A 73 10.78 10.54 5.57
C SER A 73 11.69 9.90 4.52
N CYS A 74 11.45 8.62 4.15
CA CYS A 74 12.24 7.96 3.10
C CYS A 74 12.08 8.64 1.74
N LYS A 75 10.86 9.03 1.37
CA LYS A 75 10.57 9.73 0.12
C LYS A 75 11.22 11.13 0.11
N GLY A 76 11.17 11.83 1.22
CA GLY A 76 11.82 13.14 1.38
C GLY A 76 11.25 14.22 0.45
N HIS A 77 12.13 15.16 0.09
CA HIS A 77 11.77 16.35 -0.69
C HIS A 77 12.46 16.40 -2.06
N VAL A 78 13.04 15.29 -2.49
CA VAL A 78 13.75 15.22 -3.78
C VAL A 78 12.75 15.39 -4.92
N PRO A 79 13.04 16.19 -5.97
CA PRO A 79 12.21 16.26 -7.15
C PRO A 79 11.98 14.87 -7.74
N ILE A 80 10.74 14.57 -8.10
CA ILE A 80 10.32 13.26 -8.58
C ILE A 80 9.79 13.37 -10.00
N ALA A 81 10.39 12.62 -10.94
CA ALA A 81 9.79 12.34 -12.22
C ALA A 81 8.77 11.21 -12.02
N LEU A 82 7.48 11.53 -12.09
CA LEU A 82 6.41 10.56 -11.80
C LEU A 82 6.52 9.29 -12.65
N ALA A 83 6.99 9.45 -13.90
CA ALA A 83 7.12 8.36 -14.85
C ALA A 83 8.16 7.30 -14.45
N ASP A 84 9.07 7.58 -13.51
CA ASP A 84 10.12 6.66 -13.09
C ASP A 84 9.66 5.69 -11.99
N TYR A 85 8.46 5.88 -11.47
CA TYR A 85 7.92 5.15 -10.32
C TYR A 85 6.55 4.56 -10.61
N LEU A 86 6.11 3.66 -9.74
CA LEU A 86 4.73 3.15 -9.70
C LEU A 86 4.01 3.75 -8.50
N TRP A 87 2.82 4.27 -8.74
CA TRP A 87 2.04 4.96 -7.73
C TRP A 87 0.73 4.23 -7.44
N PRO A 88 0.33 4.06 -6.16
CA PRO A 88 -0.84 3.27 -5.82
C PRO A 88 -2.17 3.88 -6.27
N ASP A 89 -2.19 5.16 -6.60
CA ASP A 89 -3.36 5.88 -7.08
C ASP A 89 -3.50 5.92 -8.61
N THR A 90 -2.46 5.54 -9.34
CA THR A 90 -2.44 5.47 -10.82
C THR A 90 -2.19 4.08 -11.38
N ASP A 91 -1.52 3.21 -10.62
CA ASP A 91 -1.11 1.88 -11.07
C ASP A 91 -1.77 0.77 -10.26
N ASN A 92 -1.86 -0.44 -10.83
CA ASN A 92 -2.20 -1.62 -10.04
C ASN A 92 -0.95 -2.17 -9.35
N THR A 93 -0.54 -1.51 -8.29
CA THR A 93 0.69 -1.82 -7.56
C THR A 93 0.69 -3.18 -6.85
N ILE A 94 -0.46 -3.85 -6.68
CA ILE A 94 -0.47 -5.24 -6.18
C ILE A 94 0.12 -6.23 -7.20
N ARG A 95 0.14 -5.88 -8.48
CA ARG A 95 0.77 -6.67 -9.54
C ARG A 95 2.28 -6.46 -9.62
N ALA A 96 2.77 -5.33 -9.10
CA ALA A 96 4.17 -4.94 -9.19
C ALA A 96 5.04 -5.51 -8.07
N PHE A 97 4.44 -5.87 -6.93
CA PHE A 97 5.16 -6.28 -5.73
C PHE A 97 4.67 -7.63 -5.21
N GLU A 98 5.62 -8.49 -4.89
CA GLU A 98 5.40 -9.75 -4.20
C GLU A 98 5.73 -9.60 -2.72
N TYR A 99 4.82 -10.07 -1.87
CA TYR A 99 5.02 -10.17 -0.42
C TYR A 99 5.46 -11.58 -0.08
N LYS A 100 6.54 -11.71 0.68
CA LYS A 100 7.16 -13.00 0.99
C LYS A 100 7.26 -13.28 2.47
N LEU A 101 7.45 -14.56 2.77
CA LEU A 101 7.80 -15.04 4.10
C LEU A 101 8.92 -14.17 4.71
N GLY A 102 8.83 -13.90 6.00
CA GLY A 102 9.79 -13.05 6.69
C GLY A 102 9.53 -11.55 6.54
N GLY A 103 8.39 -11.14 5.97
CA GLY A 103 8.01 -9.72 5.82
C GLY A 103 8.78 -8.99 4.72
N LEU A 104 9.33 -9.74 3.77
CA LEU A 104 10.04 -9.18 2.62
C LEU A 104 9.04 -8.69 1.57
N ILE A 105 9.45 -7.67 0.82
CA ILE A 105 8.77 -7.19 -0.39
C ILE A 105 9.79 -7.21 -1.50
N GLU A 106 9.42 -7.78 -2.64
CA GLU A 106 10.26 -7.85 -3.83
C GLU A 106 9.44 -7.41 -5.06
N PRO A 107 10.08 -7.04 -6.18
CA PRO A 107 9.36 -6.92 -7.44
C PRO A 107 8.69 -8.24 -7.79
N ALA A 108 7.45 -8.19 -8.26
CA ALA A 108 6.73 -9.40 -8.66
C ALA A 108 7.42 -10.13 -9.82
N PRO A 109 7.42 -11.46 -9.85
CA PRO A 109 7.98 -12.22 -10.96
C PRO A 109 7.18 -12.00 -12.25
N GLY A 110 7.87 -12.08 -13.40
CA GLY A 110 7.22 -12.02 -14.71
C GLY A 110 6.77 -10.62 -15.16
N ILE A 111 7.05 -9.56 -14.42
CA ILE A 111 6.82 -8.19 -14.89
C ILE A 111 7.89 -7.78 -15.92
N GLY A 112 7.48 -7.02 -16.95
CA GLY A 112 8.40 -6.58 -17.99
C GLY A 112 9.54 -5.69 -17.46
N PRO A 113 10.68 -5.60 -18.20
CA PRO A 113 11.89 -4.94 -17.72
C PRO A 113 11.66 -3.48 -17.27
N LEU A 114 10.85 -2.72 -18.01
CA LEU A 114 10.54 -1.34 -17.64
C LEU A 114 9.76 -1.23 -16.33
N VAL A 115 8.79 -2.12 -16.12
CA VAL A 115 8.01 -2.17 -14.88
C VAL A 115 8.88 -2.62 -13.72
N LEU A 116 9.81 -3.56 -13.95
CA LEU A 116 10.78 -4.00 -12.95
C LEU A 116 11.66 -2.84 -12.45
N LEU A 117 12.18 -2.03 -13.37
CA LEU A 117 12.98 -0.85 -13.00
C LEU A 117 12.18 0.14 -12.16
N LYS A 118 10.93 0.43 -12.57
CA LYS A 118 10.04 1.32 -11.80
C LYS A 118 9.69 0.72 -10.43
N ALA A 119 9.42 -0.58 -10.34
CA ALA A 119 9.14 -1.25 -9.07
C ALA A 119 10.34 -1.15 -8.11
N GLN A 120 11.54 -1.42 -8.60
CA GLN A 120 12.77 -1.28 -7.82
C GLN A 120 12.99 0.17 -7.36
N ALA A 121 12.80 1.15 -8.26
CA ALA A 121 12.90 2.56 -7.94
C ALA A 121 11.90 2.98 -6.85
N THR A 122 10.65 2.54 -6.98
CA THR A 122 9.58 2.79 -5.99
C THR A 122 9.92 2.18 -4.63
N MET A 123 10.39 0.94 -4.60
CA MET A 123 10.80 0.28 -3.34
C MET A 123 11.92 1.06 -2.65
N ARG A 124 12.93 1.48 -3.42
CA ARG A 124 14.06 2.27 -2.90
C ARG A 124 13.62 3.63 -2.38
N LEU A 125 12.80 4.35 -3.15
CA LEU A 125 12.27 5.66 -2.79
C LEU A 125 11.53 5.62 -1.43
N LEU A 126 10.70 4.61 -1.24
CA LEU A 126 9.85 4.47 -0.07
C LEU A 126 10.51 3.67 1.08
N GLY A 127 11.67 3.07 0.83
CA GLY A 127 12.37 2.21 1.78
C GLY A 127 11.58 0.92 2.10
N LEU A 128 10.84 0.38 1.14
CA LEU A 128 10.08 -0.86 1.31
C LEU A 128 10.98 -2.10 1.29
N ASP A 129 12.15 -1.97 0.68
CA ASP A 129 13.23 -2.97 0.58
C ASP A 129 14.11 -3.04 1.83
N LYS A 130 13.82 -2.26 2.87
CA LYS A 130 14.59 -2.29 4.12
C LYS A 130 14.23 -3.51 4.97
N TYR A 131 15.26 -4.32 5.27
CA TYR A 131 15.21 -5.43 6.23
C TYR A 131 16.60 -5.66 6.85
N PRO A 132 16.73 -6.28 8.04
CA PRO A 132 18.03 -6.40 8.76
C PRO A 132 19.10 -7.14 7.99
N GLY A 133 18.73 -8.15 7.20
CA GLY A 133 19.65 -8.97 6.39
C GLY A 133 19.98 -8.38 5.01
N ASN A 134 19.58 -7.13 4.71
CA ASN A 134 19.89 -6.54 3.41
C ASN A 134 21.40 -6.45 3.20
N PRO A 135 21.95 -6.95 2.07
CA PRO A 135 23.39 -6.90 1.80
C PRO A 135 23.93 -5.47 1.73
N ASP A 136 23.11 -4.51 1.26
CA ASP A 136 23.45 -3.09 1.31
C ASP A 136 23.16 -2.52 2.71
N PRO A 137 24.17 -2.12 3.49
CA PRO A 137 23.96 -1.55 4.82
C PRO A 137 23.06 -0.30 4.84
N ALA A 138 23.08 0.51 3.77
CA ALA A 138 22.23 1.69 3.64
C ALA A 138 20.73 1.33 3.48
N ARG A 139 20.44 0.08 3.14
CA ARG A 139 19.09 -0.47 3.01
C ARG A 139 18.68 -1.32 4.23
N ARG A 140 19.40 -1.23 5.34
CA ARG A 140 18.96 -1.82 6.61
C ARG A 140 18.06 -0.84 7.36
N PRO A 141 17.05 -1.33 8.10
CA PRO A 141 16.21 -0.46 8.92
C PRO A 141 17.02 0.12 10.08
N THR A 142 16.70 1.33 10.48
CA THR A 142 17.12 1.87 11.78
C THR A 142 16.24 1.30 12.88
N ASP A 143 16.63 1.47 14.14
CA ASP A 143 15.85 1.02 15.31
C ASP A 143 14.44 1.65 15.36
N ALA A 144 14.28 2.82 14.76
CA ALA A 144 12.98 3.49 14.65
C ALA A 144 12.12 3.00 13.47
N ASP A 145 12.69 2.25 12.52
CA ASP A 145 11.94 1.74 11.36
C ASP A 145 11.48 0.29 11.57
N LEU A 146 10.39 0.13 12.25
CA LEU A 146 9.79 -1.17 12.56
C LEU A 146 8.93 -1.75 11.44
N ARG A 147 8.88 -1.16 10.23
CA ARG A 147 7.98 -1.59 9.14
C ARG A 147 8.22 -3.04 8.71
N TRP A 148 9.48 -3.46 8.60
CA TRP A 148 9.83 -4.85 8.30
C TRP A 148 9.37 -5.81 9.39
N GLN A 149 9.62 -5.47 10.67
CA GLN A 149 9.22 -6.30 11.82
C GLN A 149 7.70 -6.48 11.87
N HIS A 150 6.94 -5.39 11.65
CA HIS A 150 5.47 -5.45 11.59
C HIS A 150 4.99 -6.35 10.45
N ARG A 151 5.60 -6.25 9.25
CA ARG A 151 5.25 -7.13 8.12
C ARG A 151 5.54 -8.59 8.44
N ARG A 152 6.66 -8.91 9.07
CA ARG A 152 7.03 -10.27 9.49
C ARG A 152 6.00 -10.83 10.47
N GLN A 153 5.70 -10.08 11.54
CA GLN A 153 4.72 -10.50 12.54
C GLN A 153 3.32 -10.72 11.92
N LEU A 154 2.95 -9.84 11.01
CA LEU A 154 1.66 -9.95 10.33
C LEU A 154 1.60 -11.12 9.35
N TRP A 155 2.70 -11.42 8.66
CA TRP A 155 2.79 -12.63 7.83
C TRP A 155 2.52 -13.88 8.66
N ASP A 156 3.21 -14.03 9.79
CA ASP A 156 3.03 -15.16 10.71
C ASP A 156 1.59 -15.24 11.23
N PHE A 157 0.96 -14.09 11.49
CA PHE A 157 -0.44 -14.02 11.92
C PHE A 157 -1.40 -14.44 10.80
N ALA A 158 -1.18 -13.96 9.58
CA ALA A 158 -2.01 -14.28 8.42
C ALA A 158 -1.91 -15.77 8.04
N GLU A 159 -0.72 -16.38 8.11
CA GLU A 159 -0.54 -17.83 7.90
C GLU A 159 -1.30 -18.66 8.96
N LYS A 160 -1.30 -18.23 10.22
CA LYS A 160 -2.12 -18.88 11.26
C LYS A 160 -3.62 -18.76 10.97
N ALA A 161 -4.06 -17.60 10.49
CA ALA A 161 -5.46 -17.38 10.10
C ALA A 161 -5.85 -18.30 8.92
N LYS A 162 -5.00 -18.39 7.90
CA LYS A 162 -5.15 -19.32 6.77
C LYS A 162 -5.23 -20.78 7.24
N ALA A 163 -4.33 -21.22 8.12
CA ALA A 163 -4.35 -22.59 8.63
C ALA A 163 -5.65 -22.91 9.37
N ARG A 164 -6.20 -21.96 10.16
CA ARG A 164 -7.48 -22.11 10.83
C ARG A 164 -8.64 -22.19 9.82
N LEU A 165 -8.62 -21.34 8.78
CA LEU A 165 -9.63 -21.35 7.72
C LEU A 165 -9.65 -22.69 6.97
N LEU A 166 -8.48 -23.21 6.64
CA LEU A 166 -8.35 -24.51 5.97
C LEU A 166 -8.80 -25.69 6.86
N ALA A 167 -8.65 -25.58 8.18
CA ALA A 167 -9.07 -26.61 9.15
C ALA A 167 -10.57 -26.58 9.43
N ASN A 168 -11.20 -25.41 9.45
CA ASN A 168 -12.63 -25.25 9.77
C ASN A 168 -13.18 -24.00 9.11
N ASP A 169 -13.60 -24.13 7.86
CA ASP A 169 -14.16 -23.02 7.07
C ASP A 169 -15.60 -22.72 7.54
N SER A 170 -15.80 -21.50 8.01
CA SER A 170 -17.12 -20.98 8.36
C SER A 170 -17.24 -19.50 7.99
N ILE A 171 -18.48 -19.04 7.77
CA ILE A 171 -18.74 -17.64 7.43
C ILE A 171 -18.22 -16.70 8.53
N GLN A 172 -18.42 -17.08 9.80
CA GLN A 172 -17.99 -16.31 10.95
C GLN A 172 -16.46 -16.20 11.04
N LEU A 173 -15.73 -17.28 10.73
CA LEU A 173 -14.28 -17.24 10.70
C LEU A 173 -13.76 -16.39 9.53
N ARG A 174 -14.40 -16.46 8.35
CA ARG A 174 -14.07 -15.59 7.22
C ARG A 174 -14.23 -14.12 7.59
N GLU A 175 -15.36 -13.74 8.19
CA GLU A 175 -15.63 -12.37 8.67
C GLU A 175 -14.60 -11.94 9.71
N GLN A 176 -14.30 -12.75 10.71
CA GLN A 176 -13.31 -12.46 11.75
C GLN A 176 -11.90 -12.25 11.18
N ILE A 177 -11.53 -13.01 10.14
CA ILE A 177 -10.24 -12.84 9.44
C ILE A 177 -10.20 -11.49 8.73
N ILE A 178 -11.28 -11.10 8.05
CA ILE A 178 -11.36 -9.79 7.36
C ILE A 178 -11.32 -8.64 8.36
N ASP A 179 -12.07 -8.71 9.46
CA ASP A 179 -12.02 -7.69 10.51
C ASP A 179 -10.61 -7.55 11.09
N SER A 180 -9.93 -8.68 11.30
CA SER A 180 -8.53 -8.68 11.75
C SER A 180 -7.59 -8.07 10.71
N ALA A 181 -7.83 -8.32 9.42
CA ALA A 181 -7.02 -7.77 8.32
C ALA A 181 -7.19 -6.25 8.23
N VAL A 182 -8.43 -5.79 8.23
CA VAL A 182 -8.78 -4.36 8.18
C VAL A 182 -8.17 -3.63 9.39
N LEU A 183 -8.33 -4.18 10.59
CA LEU A 183 -7.82 -3.56 11.82
C LEU A 183 -6.28 -3.49 11.87
N ARG A 184 -5.57 -4.40 11.19
CA ARG A 184 -4.10 -4.46 11.22
C ARG A 184 -3.41 -3.85 10.01
N GLY A 185 -4.16 -3.62 8.92
CA GLY A 185 -3.61 -3.13 7.66
C GLY A 185 -2.81 -4.18 6.89
N SER A 186 -1.92 -3.71 6.02
CA SER A 186 -1.04 -4.52 5.15
C SER A 186 -1.82 -5.45 4.21
N PHE A 187 -2.71 -4.86 3.45
CA PHE A 187 -3.54 -5.53 2.44
C PHE A 187 -2.76 -6.54 1.59
N GLY A 188 -1.57 -6.16 1.09
CA GLY A 188 -0.78 -7.02 0.22
C GLY A 188 -0.36 -8.34 0.86
N ILE A 189 -0.08 -8.37 2.18
CA ILE A 189 0.23 -9.61 2.91
C ILE A 189 -0.99 -10.53 2.95
N TRP A 190 -2.13 -9.99 3.38
CA TRP A 190 -3.39 -10.75 3.45
C TRP A 190 -3.82 -11.26 2.09
N PHE A 191 -3.72 -10.41 1.07
CA PHE A 191 -4.07 -10.74 -0.31
C PHE A 191 -3.18 -11.86 -0.87
N THR A 192 -1.90 -11.89 -0.49
CA THR A 192 -0.96 -12.95 -0.86
C THR A 192 -1.26 -14.26 -0.11
N VAL A 193 -1.35 -14.21 1.21
CA VAL A 193 -1.53 -15.41 2.06
C VAL A 193 -2.88 -16.08 1.82
N LEU A 194 -3.93 -15.31 1.59
CA LEU A 194 -5.28 -15.81 1.27
C LEU A 194 -5.53 -15.91 -0.24
N GLY A 195 -4.49 -15.79 -1.05
CA GLY A 195 -4.58 -15.79 -2.52
C GLY A 195 -5.12 -17.07 -3.16
N PHE A 196 -5.22 -18.17 -2.41
CA PHE A 196 -5.83 -19.41 -2.85
C PHE A 196 -7.36 -19.38 -2.90
N ASP A 197 -8.00 -18.41 -2.23
CA ASP A 197 -9.45 -18.32 -2.06
C ASP A 197 -9.98 -16.99 -2.65
N ALA A 198 -10.78 -17.11 -3.71
CA ALA A 198 -11.33 -15.94 -4.42
C ALA A 198 -12.34 -15.15 -3.60
N ASP A 199 -13.14 -15.81 -2.73
CA ASP A 199 -14.08 -15.13 -1.84
C ASP A 199 -13.31 -14.30 -0.78
N MET A 200 -12.25 -14.86 -0.19
CA MET A 200 -11.42 -14.10 0.75
C MET A 200 -10.75 -12.91 0.08
N ARG A 201 -10.23 -13.05 -1.16
CA ARG A 201 -9.71 -11.91 -1.90
C ARG A 201 -10.76 -10.83 -2.14
N GLN A 202 -11.98 -11.23 -2.53
CA GLN A 202 -13.08 -10.28 -2.75
C GLN A 202 -13.48 -9.56 -1.47
N ARG A 203 -13.55 -10.28 -0.34
CA ARG A 203 -13.81 -9.70 0.98
C ARG A 203 -12.72 -8.70 1.39
N LEU A 204 -11.46 -8.99 1.12
CA LEU A 204 -10.34 -8.05 1.36
C LEU A 204 -10.49 -6.80 0.51
N ILE A 205 -10.78 -6.93 -0.79
CA ILE A 205 -10.99 -5.80 -1.70
C ILE A 205 -12.10 -4.88 -1.18
N ASN A 206 -13.21 -5.46 -0.72
CA ASN A 206 -14.36 -4.73 -0.22
C ASN A 206 -14.14 -4.16 1.19
N GLY A 207 -13.40 -4.86 2.04
CA GLY A 207 -13.17 -4.48 3.44
C GLY A 207 -12.17 -3.34 3.61
N PHE A 208 -11.19 -3.23 2.73
CA PHE A 208 -10.22 -2.14 2.80
C PHE A 208 -10.73 -0.89 2.06
N CYS A 209 -11.19 0.09 2.82
CA CYS A 209 -11.71 1.37 2.30
C CYS A 209 -10.76 1.98 1.26
N GLY A 210 -11.30 2.46 0.14
CA GLY A 210 -10.54 3.12 -0.92
C GLY A 210 -9.66 2.19 -1.77
N THR A 211 -9.84 0.88 -1.69
CA THR A 211 -9.22 -0.04 -2.66
C THR A 211 -9.80 0.21 -4.05
N SER A 212 -8.95 0.36 -5.06
CA SER A 212 -9.39 0.55 -6.45
C SER A 212 -9.92 -0.76 -7.03
N THR A 213 -11.24 -0.90 -7.09
CA THR A 213 -11.90 -2.13 -7.58
C THR A 213 -11.67 -2.38 -9.07
N THR A 214 -11.40 -1.33 -9.87
CA THR A 214 -11.05 -1.45 -11.29
C THR A 214 -9.71 -2.15 -11.55
N CYS A 215 -8.94 -2.41 -10.50
CA CYS A 215 -7.70 -3.16 -10.53
C CYS A 215 -7.89 -4.68 -10.42
N PHE A 216 -9.13 -5.15 -10.32
CA PHE A 216 -9.46 -6.57 -10.14
C PHE A 216 -10.60 -6.98 -11.06
N ASN A 217 -10.56 -8.24 -11.52
CA ASN A 217 -11.68 -8.83 -12.26
C ASN A 217 -12.72 -9.46 -11.32
N ALA A 218 -13.79 -10.03 -11.89
CA ALA A 218 -14.87 -10.67 -11.14
C ALA A 218 -14.42 -11.86 -10.25
N ALA A 219 -13.26 -12.46 -10.54
CA ALA A 219 -12.65 -13.51 -9.72
C ALA A 219 -11.66 -12.95 -8.67
N ALA A 220 -11.71 -11.64 -8.41
CA ALA A 220 -10.77 -10.93 -7.53
C ALA A 220 -9.29 -11.14 -7.92
N THR A 221 -9.00 -11.36 -9.21
CA THR A 221 -7.65 -11.49 -9.73
C THR A 221 -7.17 -10.11 -10.18
N PRO A 222 -5.94 -9.70 -9.81
CA PRO A 222 -5.40 -8.42 -10.23
C PRO A 222 -5.25 -8.32 -11.76
N ILE A 223 -5.78 -7.25 -12.35
CA ILE A 223 -5.68 -6.91 -13.78
C ILE A 223 -4.99 -5.56 -13.94
N PRO A 224 -4.45 -5.24 -15.13
CA PRO A 224 -3.89 -3.91 -15.37
C PRO A 224 -4.89 -2.81 -15.04
N ARG A 225 -4.41 -1.74 -14.41
CA ARG A 225 -5.27 -0.60 -14.11
C ARG A 225 -5.52 0.20 -15.39
N PRO A 226 -6.77 0.56 -15.72
CA PRO A 226 -7.05 1.44 -16.84
C PRO A 226 -6.30 2.77 -16.71
N GLY A 227 -5.50 3.12 -17.73
CA GLY A 227 -4.66 4.33 -17.72
C GLY A 227 -3.36 4.24 -16.91
N GLY A 228 -3.10 3.13 -16.21
CA GLY A 228 -1.85 2.88 -15.49
C GLY A 228 -0.80 2.16 -16.34
N VAL A 229 0.40 2.03 -15.78
CA VAL A 229 1.52 1.31 -16.41
C VAL A 229 1.40 -0.21 -16.22
N ILE A 230 0.74 -0.65 -15.16
CA ILE A 230 0.58 -2.06 -14.79
C ILE A 230 -0.80 -2.34 -14.17
#